data_39f876f326b4c2e99a70896f7e153a49
#
_entry.id   39f876f326b4c2e99a70896f7e153a49
#
_cell.length_a   1.000
_cell.length_b   1.000
_cell.length_c   1.000
_cell.angle_alpha   90.00
_cell.angle_beta   90.00
_cell.angle_gamma   90.00
#
_symmetry.space_group_name_H-M   'P 1'
#
loop_
_entity.id
_entity.type
_entity.pdbx_description
1 polymer ?
#
loop_
_entity_poly.entity_id
_entity_poly.type
_entity_poly.pdbx_seq_one_letter_code
_entity_poly.pdbx_strand_id
1 'polypeptide(L)'
;MICTVLQHKNAEQIWEALDNCEMAEIRLDLCELTLPEIEELFSSDVPLVATCRISQNMSPQMAERRLIKAVEAGARFVDVELEAPKEMSKRIRSCARENGTVFIRSFHDFNGTDSLPALKAIIDKCRYHGADMVKLVTTAHSEEDVERVLSLYDEYEPYGLIA
;
A
#
# COMPACT_ATOMS: atom_id res chain seq x y z
N MET A 1 4.14 -15.79 -4.90
CA MET A 1 4.39 -15.09 -3.63
C MET A 1 3.05 -14.60 -3.08
N ILE A 2 2.75 -14.90 -1.83
CA ILE A 2 1.51 -14.46 -1.15
C ILE A 2 1.88 -13.35 -0.18
N CYS A 3 1.17 -12.21 -0.24
CA CYS A 3 1.29 -11.13 0.72
C CYS A 3 0.18 -11.24 1.77
N THR A 4 0.55 -11.55 3.01
CA THR A 4 -0.40 -11.70 4.12
C THR A 4 -0.70 -10.33 4.75
N VAL A 5 -1.98 -9.95 4.86
CA VAL A 5 -2.36 -8.68 5.53
C VAL A 5 -2.45 -8.90 7.04
N LEU A 6 -1.65 -8.14 7.80
CA LEU A 6 -1.65 -8.14 9.26
C LEU A 6 -2.29 -6.85 9.79
N GLN A 7 -3.37 -7.02 10.55
CA GLN A 7 -4.17 -5.93 11.12
C GLN A 7 -4.73 -6.33 12.49
N HIS A 8 -5.10 -5.34 13.32
CA HIS A 8 -5.65 -5.54 14.66
C HIS A 8 -4.75 -6.37 15.58
N LYS A 9 -3.43 -6.14 15.50
CA LYS A 9 -2.40 -6.86 16.24
C LYS A 9 -1.48 -5.89 16.96
N ASN A 10 -0.89 -6.35 18.07
CA ASN A 10 0.26 -5.72 18.69
C ASN A 10 1.57 -6.25 18.07
N ALA A 11 2.72 -5.72 18.50
CA ALA A 11 4.03 -6.11 17.95
C ALA A 11 4.31 -7.61 18.11
N GLU A 12 4.07 -8.22 19.27
CA GLU A 12 4.31 -9.63 19.55
C GLU A 12 3.53 -10.54 18.60
N GLN A 13 2.23 -10.27 18.43
CA GLN A 13 1.36 -11.02 17.51
C GLN A 13 1.76 -10.87 16.04
N ILE A 14 2.35 -9.72 15.66
CA ILE A 14 2.87 -9.53 14.31
C ILE A 14 4.12 -10.38 14.12
N TRP A 15 5.07 -10.37 15.08
CA TRP A 15 6.26 -11.20 15.03
C TRP A 15 5.92 -12.69 14.88
N GLU A 16 5.01 -13.22 15.68
CA GLU A 16 4.55 -14.60 15.57
C GLU A 16 3.95 -14.93 14.19
N ALA A 17 3.23 -13.96 13.59
CA ALA A 17 2.62 -14.15 12.27
C ALA A 17 3.67 -14.10 11.15
N LEU A 18 4.71 -13.27 11.28
CA LEU A 18 5.76 -13.13 10.27
C LEU A 18 6.59 -14.41 10.06
N ASP A 19 6.75 -15.25 11.09
CA ASP A 19 7.47 -16.52 10.98
C ASP A 19 6.92 -17.45 9.87
N ASN A 20 5.67 -17.24 9.46
CA ASN A 20 5.00 -18.04 8.44
C ASN A 20 4.66 -17.24 7.16
N CYS A 21 5.24 -16.05 7.00
CA CYS A 21 4.96 -15.17 5.86
C CYS A 21 6.15 -15.10 4.91
N GLU A 22 5.91 -15.28 3.61
CA GLU A 22 6.89 -14.92 2.57
C GLU A 22 6.98 -13.39 2.38
N MET A 23 5.87 -12.69 2.64
CA MET A 23 5.70 -11.24 2.55
C MET A 23 4.49 -10.84 3.37
N ALA A 24 4.50 -9.66 3.99
CA ALA A 24 3.34 -9.19 4.72
C ALA A 24 3.06 -7.69 4.49
N GLU A 25 1.78 -7.32 4.48
CA GLU A 25 1.30 -5.95 4.55
C GLU A 25 0.92 -5.63 6.00
N ILE A 26 1.58 -4.63 6.60
CA ILE A 26 1.28 -4.18 7.96
C ILE A 26 0.35 -2.97 7.90
N ARG A 27 -0.88 -3.13 8.42
CA ARG A 27 -1.87 -2.05 8.54
C ARG A 27 -1.57 -1.19 9.78
N LEU A 28 -0.64 -0.25 9.62
CA LEU A 28 -0.18 0.63 10.70
C LEU A 28 -1.30 1.47 11.33
N ASP A 29 -2.36 1.74 10.59
CA ASP A 29 -3.55 2.44 11.08
C ASP A 29 -4.46 1.57 11.96
N LEU A 30 -4.36 0.23 11.85
CA LEU A 30 -5.17 -0.74 12.56
C LEU A 30 -4.38 -1.57 13.58
N CYS A 31 -3.08 -1.38 13.67
CA CYS A 31 -2.22 -2.08 14.64
C CYS A 31 -1.82 -1.16 15.79
N GLU A 32 -1.73 -1.73 16.99
CA GLU A 32 -1.28 -1.04 18.20
C GLU A 32 0.25 -1.06 18.26
N LEU A 33 0.89 -0.17 17.50
CA LEU A 33 2.32 -0.06 17.39
C LEU A 33 2.83 1.34 17.77
N THR A 34 3.88 1.39 18.56
CA THR A 34 4.69 2.58 18.78
C THR A 34 5.69 2.79 17.63
N LEU A 35 6.28 3.98 17.51
CA LEU A 35 7.30 4.22 16.49
C LEU A 35 8.56 3.34 16.62
N PRO A 36 9.07 3.07 17.84
CA PRO A 36 10.17 2.11 17.99
C PRO A 36 9.82 0.68 17.55
N GLU A 37 8.60 0.20 17.82
CA GLU A 37 8.16 -1.11 17.37
C GLU A 37 7.99 -1.16 15.84
N ILE A 38 7.54 -0.07 15.19
CA ILE A 38 7.54 0.04 13.72
C ILE A 38 8.97 -0.06 13.18
N GLU A 39 9.92 0.64 13.77
CA GLU A 39 11.34 0.59 13.38
C GLU A 39 11.90 -0.83 13.49
N GLU A 40 11.64 -1.51 14.58
CA GLU A 40 12.09 -2.88 14.81
C GLU A 40 11.47 -3.87 13.80
N LEU A 41 10.15 -3.79 13.59
CA LEU A 41 9.43 -4.67 12.65
C LEU A 41 9.92 -4.51 11.21
N PHE A 42 10.09 -3.28 10.75
CA PHE A 42 10.47 -3.02 9.36
C PHE A 42 11.98 -3.20 9.09
N SER A 43 12.80 -3.44 10.12
CA SER A 43 14.18 -3.89 9.98
C SER A 43 14.32 -5.42 9.85
N SER A 44 13.21 -6.17 9.82
CA SER A 44 13.22 -7.63 9.64
C SER A 44 13.60 -8.04 8.21
N ASP A 45 14.04 -9.30 8.04
CA ASP A 45 14.37 -9.87 6.72
C ASP A 45 13.14 -10.18 5.87
N VAL A 46 11.92 -10.22 6.45
CA VAL A 46 10.68 -10.45 5.72
C VAL A 46 10.32 -9.20 4.91
N PRO A 47 10.05 -9.31 3.59
CA PRO A 47 9.63 -8.17 2.80
C PRO A 47 8.28 -7.61 3.31
N LEU A 48 8.27 -6.37 3.77
CA LEU A 48 7.08 -5.73 4.35
C LEU A 48 6.56 -4.59 3.49
N VAL A 49 5.22 -4.52 3.41
CA VAL A 49 4.48 -3.37 2.88
C VAL A 49 4.00 -2.51 4.04
N ALA A 50 4.40 -1.25 4.08
CA ALA A 50 3.89 -0.27 5.03
C ALA A 50 2.62 0.38 4.49
N THR A 51 1.48 0.16 5.16
CA THR A 51 0.19 0.77 4.81
C THR A 51 -0.38 1.49 6.02
N CYS A 52 -0.78 2.76 5.85
CA CYS A 52 -1.42 3.55 6.91
C CYS A 52 -2.50 4.45 6.30
N ARG A 53 -3.77 4.08 6.48
CA ARG A 53 -4.91 4.80 5.92
C ARG A 53 -5.29 5.98 6.81
N ILE A 54 -5.59 7.12 6.17
CA ILE A 54 -6.12 8.30 6.86
C ILE A 54 -7.57 8.02 7.24
N SER A 55 -7.94 8.33 8.48
CA SER A 55 -9.29 8.13 9.00
C SER A 55 -9.59 9.15 10.11
N GLN A 56 -10.78 9.06 10.73
CA GLN A 56 -11.12 9.89 11.89
C GLN A 56 -10.14 9.70 13.07
N ASN A 57 -9.56 8.49 13.19
CA ASN A 57 -8.62 8.15 14.27
C ASN A 57 -7.14 8.23 13.83
N MET A 58 -6.86 8.45 12.54
CA MET A 58 -5.52 8.52 11.98
C MET A 58 -5.37 9.77 11.13
N SER A 59 -4.83 10.84 11.72
CA SER A 59 -4.60 12.09 10.98
C SER A 59 -3.54 11.93 9.88
N PRO A 60 -3.54 12.78 8.84
CA PRO A 60 -2.50 12.76 7.81
C PRO A 60 -1.08 12.86 8.37
N GLN A 61 -0.87 13.68 9.42
CA GLN A 61 0.43 13.84 10.06
C GLN A 61 0.88 12.58 10.80
N MET A 62 -0.05 11.89 11.47
CA MET A 62 0.24 10.61 12.14
C MET A 62 0.55 9.51 11.13
N ALA A 63 -0.25 9.40 10.06
CA ALA A 63 -0.03 8.44 8.99
C ALA A 63 1.32 8.65 8.30
N GLU A 64 1.64 9.90 7.94
CA GLU A 64 2.92 10.27 7.35
C GLU A 64 4.10 9.86 8.24
N ARG A 65 4.05 10.20 9.53
CA ARG A 65 5.11 9.88 10.49
C ARG A 65 5.35 8.38 10.61
N ARG A 66 4.28 7.57 10.63
CA ARG A 66 4.37 6.11 10.70
C ARG A 66 4.95 5.51 9.40
N LEU A 67 4.47 5.98 8.24
CA LEU A 67 4.96 5.52 6.94
C LEU A 67 6.43 5.88 6.71
N ILE A 68 6.84 7.11 7.04
CA ILE A 68 8.24 7.53 6.93
C ILE A 68 9.12 6.67 7.85
N LYS A 69 8.70 6.43 9.11
CA LYS A 69 9.45 5.59 10.04
C LYS A 69 9.63 4.16 9.50
N ALA A 70 8.59 3.57 8.90
CA ALA A 70 8.68 2.25 8.29
C ALA A 70 9.63 2.22 7.07
N VAL A 71 9.58 3.26 6.22
CA VAL A 71 10.47 3.40 5.06
C VAL A 71 11.93 3.52 5.50
N GLU A 72 12.22 4.39 6.47
CA GLU A 72 13.57 4.58 7.03
C GLU A 72 14.12 3.31 7.68
N ALA A 73 13.24 2.46 8.21
CA ALA A 73 13.59 1.18 8.83
C ALA A 73 13.80 0.02 7.85
N GLY A 74 13.45 0.19 6.56
CA GLY A 74 13.71 -0.83 5.54
C GLY A 74 12.46 -1.45 4.91
N ALA A 75 11.29 -0.78 5.00
CA ALA A 75 10.09 -1.23 4.29
C ALA A 75 10.40 -1.51 2.81
N ARG A 76 10.04 -2.70 2.32
CA ARG A 76 10.22 -3.05 0.91
C ARG A 76 9.27 -2.27 0.01
N PHE A 77 8.06 -2.01 0.49
CA PHE A 77 7.02 -1.26 -0.20
C PHE A 77 6.33 -0.29 0.77
N VAL A 78 5.86 0.84 0.25
CA VAL A 78 5.01 1.78 0.98
C VAL A 78 3.78 2.11 0.15
N ASP A 79 2.59 1.92 0.72
CA ASP A 79 1.30 2.15 0.06
C ASP A 79 0.69 3.48 0.52
N VAL A 80 0.43 4.37 -0.44
CA VAL A 80 -0.20 5.68 -0.22
C VAL A 80 -1.37 5.85 -1.17
N GLU A 81 -2.57 6.08 -0.63
CA GLU A 81 -3.79 6.28 -1.42
C GLU A 81 -3.69 7.50 -2.35
N LEU A 82 -4.34 7.39 -3.52
CA LEU A 82 -4.37 8.46 -4.53
C LEU A 82 -4.98 9.76 -3.98
N GLU A 83 -5.90 9.64 -3.01
CA GLU A 83 -6.62 10.71 -2.35
C GLU A 83 -5.82 11.36 -1.19
N ALA A 84 -4.69 10.78 -0.80
CA ALA A 84 -3.87 11.33 0.27
C ALA A 84 -3.37 12.74 -0.07
N PRO A 85 -3.19 13.62 0.95
CA PRO A 85 -2.72 14.99 0.74
C PRO A 85 -1.44 15.03 -0.10
N LYS A 86 -1.43 15.89 -1.12
CA LYS A 86 -0.36 15.96 -2.13
C LYS A 86 1.04 16.14 -1.52
N GLU A 87 1.14 17.00 -0.52
CA GLU A 87 2.45 17.28 0.11
C GLU A 87 2.92 16.12 0.99
N MET A 88 2.02 15.41 1.68
CA MET A 88 2.32 14.17 2.38
C MET A 88 2.86 13.12 1.40
N SER A 89 2.13 12.87 0.30
CA SER A 89 2.53 11.92 -0.74
C SER A 89 3.91 12.22 -1.31
N LYS A 90 4.23 13.49 -1.55
CA LYS A 90 5.55 13.91 -2.06
C LYS A 90 6.67 13.60 -1.07
N ARG A 91 6.46 13.88 0.24
CA ARG A 91 7.48 13.64 1.26
C ARG A 91 7.73 12.14 1.43
N ILE A 92 6.66 11.32 1.50
CA ILE A 92 6.80 9.86 1.59
C ILE A 92 7.50 9.30 0.36
N ARG A 93 7.13 9.76 -0.85
CA ARG A 93 7.80 9.34 -2.09
C ARG A 93 9.28 9.70 -2.13
N SER A 94 9.65 10.90 -1.66
CA SER A 94 11.07 11.30 -1.58
C SER A 94 11.85 10.37 -0.64
N CYS A 95 11.30 10.13 0.55
CA CYS A 95 11.87 9.21 1.52
C CYS A 95 11.99 7.79 0.95
N ALA A 96 10.95 7.27 0.29
CA ALA A 96 10.95 5.96 -0.35
C ALA A 96 12.08 5.83 -1.39
N ARG A 97 12.23 6.84 -2.25
CA ARG A 97 13.30 6.88 -3.26
C ARG A 97 14.70 6.88 -2.64
N GLU A 98 14.89 7.63 -1.56
CA GLU A 98 16.18 7.74 -0.86
C GLU A 98 16.57 6.42 -0.18
N ASN A 99 15.58 5.60 0.23
CA ASN A 99 15.78 4.33 0.92
C ASN A 99 15.60 3.08 0.01
N GLY A 100 15.34 3.26 -1.30
CA GLY A 100 15.15 2.13 -2.22
C GLY A 100 13.83 1.37 -2.02
N THR A 101 12.86 1.98 -1.35
CA THR A 101 11.51 1.45 -1.12
C THR A 101 10.63 1.67 -2.36
N VAL A 102 9.90 0.66 -2.78
CA VAL A 102 8.92 0.76 -3.89
C VAL A 102 7.70 1.55 -3.45
N PHE A 103 7.39 2.64 -4.15
CA PHE A 103 6.26 3.52 -3.86
C PHE A 103 5.01 3.05 -4.59
N ILE A 104 4.06 2.49 -3.84
CA ILE A 104 2.75 2.08 -4.35
C ILE A 104 1.77 3.25 -4.25
N ARG A 105 1.05 3.53 -5.35
CA ARG A 105 -0.14 4.39 -5.30
C ARG A 105 -1.36 3.50 -5.43
N SER A 106 -2.24 3.56 -4.44
CA SER A 106 -3.45 2.76 -4.41
C SER A 106 -4.70 3.61 -4.61
N PHE A 107 -5.69 2.99 -5.23
CA PHE A 107 -7.06 3.49 -5.34
C PHE A 107 -8.02 2.38 -4.93
N HIS A 108 -9.08 2.74 -4.19
CA HIS A 108 -10.08 1.81 -3.71
C HIS A 108 -11.48 2.33 -4.03
N ASP A 109 -12.29 1.50 -4.69
CA ASP A 109 -13.73 1.71 -4.84
C ASP A 109 -14.49 0.50 -4.29
N PHE A 110 -15.11 0.67 -3.14
CA PHE A 110 -15.91 -0.37 -2.49
C PHE A 110 -17.35 -0.43 -2.98
N ASN A 111 -17.76 0.47 -3.90
CA ASN A 111 -19.13 0.53 -4.41
C ASN A 111 -19.32 -0.21 -5.72
N GLY A 112 -18.24 -0.46 -6.47
CA GLY A 112 -18.34 -1.14 -7.76
C GLY A 112 -17.03 -1.18 -8.54
N THR A 113 -17.14 -1.57 -9.80
CA THR A 113 -16.03 -1.60 -10.76
C THR A 113 -16.43 -0.74 -11.97
N ASP A 114 -15.72 0.34 -12.14
CA ASP A 114 -15.95 1.30 -13.22
C ASP A 114 -15.67 0.70 -14.62
N SER A 115 -15.99 1.46 -15.66
CA SER A 115 -15.68 1.11 -17.05
C SER A 115 -14.16 1.00 -17.27
N LEU A 116 -13.73 0.16 -18.21
CA LEU A 116 -12.31 -0.03 -18.54
C LEU A 116 -11.56 1.29 -18.82
N PRO A 117 -12.13 2.25 -19.60
CA PRO A 117 -11.48 3.56 -19.77
C PRO A 117 -11.30 4.35 -18.47
N ALA A 118 -12.25 4.27 -17.53
CA ALA A 118 -12.15 4.94 -16.24
C ALA A 118 -11.08 4.30 -15.36
N LEU A 119 -11.01 2.96 -15.30
CA LEU A 119 -9.96 2.24 -14.58
C LEU A 119 -8.57 2.57 -15.13
N LYS A 120 -8.39 2.60 -16.46
CA LYS A 120 -7.14 3.02 -17.11
C LYS A 120 -6.75 4.45 -16.74
N ALA A 121 -7.70 5.38 -16.74
CA ALA A 121 -7.45 6.76 -16.34
C ALA A 121 -6.99 6.88 -14.88
N ILE A 122 -7.50 6.04 -13.98
CA ILE A 122 -7.03 5.95 -12.58
C ILE A 122 -5.60 5.45 -12.51
N ILE A 123 -5.26 4.38 -13.24
CA ILE A 123 -3.89 3.85 -13.30
C ILE A 123 -2.93 4.91 -13.82
N ASP A 124 -3.27 5.57 -14.93
CA ASP A 124 -2.45 6.64 -15.51
C ASP A 124 -2.27 7.82 -14.56
N LYS A 125 -3.31 8.17 -13.79
CA LYS A 125 -3.22 9.20 -12.75
C LYS A 125 -2.27 8.78 -11.62
N CYS A 126 -2.32 7.53 -11.16
CA CYS A 126 -1.38 7.02 -10.16
C CYS A 126 0.07 7.11 -10.67
N ARG A 127 0.32 6.73 -11.91
CA ARG A 127 1.64 6.81 -12.57
C ARG A 127 2.10 8.25 -12.74
N TYR A 128 1.23 9.14 -13.18
CA TYR A 128 1.53 10.58 -13.29
C TYR A 128 1.93 11.18 -11.94
N HIS A 129 1.35 10.70 -10.84
CA HIS A 129 1.73 11.06 -9.48
C HIS A 129 2.94 10.29 -8.94
N GLY A 130 3.63 9.55 -9.81
CA GLY A 130 4.94 8.97 -9.59
C GLY A 130 4.92 7.64 -8.84
N ALA A 131 3.89 6.84 -9.05
CA ALA A 131 3.89 5.45 -8.62
C ALA A 131 5.00 4.65 -9.31
N ASP A 132 5.73 3.85 -8.54
CA ASP A 132 6.57 2.77 -9.05
C ASP A 132 5.70 1.54 -9.33
N MET A 133 4.62 1.38 -8.56
CA MET A 133 3.61 0.33 -8.69
C MET A 133 2.22 0.89 -8.40
N VAL A 134 1.21 0.44 -9.13
CA VAL A 134 -0.19 0.83 -8.91
C VAL A 134 -0.95 -0.31 -8.24
N LYS A 135 -1.76 0.00 -7.23
CA LYS A 135 -2.71 -0.94 -6.62
C LYS A 135 -4.12 -0.41 -6.86
N LEU A 136 -4.93 -1.19 -7.59
CA LEU A 136 -6.31 -0.86 -7.92
C LEU A 136 -7.23 -1.90 -7.27
N VAL A 137 -8.08 -1.46 -6.35
CA VAL A 137 -9.02 -2.33 -5.65
C VAL A 137 -10.45 -1.85 -5.91
N THR A 138 -11.28 -2.75 -6.43
CA THR A 138 -12.70 -2.48 -6.72
C THR A 138 -13.59 -3.60 -6.19
N THR A 139 -14.88 -3.36 -6.10
CA THR A 139 -15.87 -4.39 -5.76
C THR A 139 -16.54 -4.88 -7.04
N ALA A 140 -16.32 -6.15 -7.39
CA ALA A 140 -17.00 -6.77 -8.54
C ALA A 140 -18.42 -7.19 -8.15
N HIS A 141 -19.39 -6.83 -8.96
CA HIS A 141 -20.81 -7.23 -8.84
C HIS A 141 -21.21 -8.23 -9.93
N SER A 142 -20.35 -8.48 -10.91
CA SER A 142 -20.57 -9.43 -12.01
C SER A 142 -19.25 -10.08 -12.47
N GLU A 143 -19.35 -11.15 -13.25
CA GLU A 143 -18.18 -11.77 -13.90
C GLU A 143 -17.51 -10.81 -14.88
N GLU A 144 -18.28 -9.97 -15.58
CA GLU A 144 -17.75 -8.96 -16.49
C GLU A 144 -16.89 -7.91 -15.75
N ASP A 145 -17.21 -7.61 -14.49
CA ASP A 145 -16.39 -6.73 -13.66
C ASP A 145 -15.01 -7.37 -13.37
N VAL A 146 -15.01 -8.66 -13.05
CA VAL A 146 -13.77 -9.42 -12.81
C VAL A 146 -12.93 -9.47 -14.09
N GLU A 147 -13.53 -9.84 -15.23
CA GLU A 147 -12.84 -9.89 -16.53
C GLU A 147 -12.26 -8.53 -16.92
N ARG A 148 -12.99 -7.45 -16.64
CA ARG A 148 -12.56 -6.07 -16.90
C ARG A 148 -11.30 -5.72 -16.10
N VAL A 149 -11.27 -6.07 -14.81
CA VAL A 149 -10.09 -5.84 -13.96
C VAL A 149 -8.93 -6.71 -14.41
N LEU A 150 -9.15 -7.99 -14.68
CA LEU A 150 -8.10 -8.91 -15.15
C LEU A 150 -7.51 -8.48 -16.50
N SER A 151 -8.31 -7.92 -17.40
CA SER A 151 -7.82 -7.43 -18.69
C SER A 151 -6.81 -6.28 -18.59
N LEU A 152 -6.72 -5.60 -17.44
CA LEU A 152 -5.72 -4.56 -17.21
C LEU A 152 -4.31 -5.13 -17.14
N TYR A 153 -4.13 -6.37 -16.73
CA TYR A 153 -2.80 -7.00 -16.65
C TYR A 153 -2.14 -7.12 -18.02
N ASP A 154 -2.90 -7.35 -19.09
CA ASP A 154 -2.36 -7.45 -20.45
C ASP A 154 -1.59 -6.19 -20.89
N GLU A 155 -1.99 -5.02 -20.36
CA GLU A 155 -1.41 -3.73 -20.72
C GLU A 155 -0.46 -3.19 -19.64
N TYR A 156 -0.76 -3.42 -18.36
CA TYR A 156 -0.08 -2.74 -17.25
C TYR A 156 0.83 -3.64 -16.41
N GLU A 157 0.82 -4.98 -16.60
CA GLU A 157 1.70 -5.89 -15.85
C GLU A 157 3.19 -5.49 -15.93
N PRO A 158 3.75 -5.06 -17.07
CA PRO A 158 5.15 -4.65 -17.14
C PRO A 158 5.50 -3.42 -16.28
N TYR A 159 4.50 -2.69 -15.83
CA TYR A 159 4.66 -1.48 -15.03
C TYR A 159 4.35 -1.67 -13.54
N GLY A 160 4.11 -2.91 -13.11
CA GLY A 160 3.73 -3.23 -11.74
C GLY A 160 2.29 -2.81 -11.42
N LEU A 161 1.34 -3.71 -11.66
CA LEU A 161 -0.06 -3.59 -11.29
C LEU A 161 -0.42 -4.64 -10.26
N ILE A 162 -1.16 -4.21 -9.21
CA ILE A 162 -1.90 -5.05 -8.26
C ILE A 162 -3.38 -4.71 -8.45
N ALA A 163 -4.22 -5.69 -8.80
CA ALA A 163 -5.64 -5.47 -8.98
C ALA A 163 -6.46 -6.66 -8.48
#